data_518930a83e20011d012d41d2b9158ee2
#
_entry.id   518930a83e20011d012d41d2b9158ee2
#
_cell.length_a   1.000
_cell.length_b   1.000
_cell.length_c   1.000
_cell.angle_alpha   90.00
_cell.angle_beta   90.00
_cell.angle_gamma   90.00
#
_symmetry.space_group_name_H-M   'P 1'
#
loop_
_entity.id
_entity.type
_entity.pdbx_description
1 polymer ?
#
loop_
_entity_poly.entity_id
_entity_poly.type
_entity_poly.pdbx_seq_one_letter_code
_entity_poly.pdbx_strand_id
1 'polypeptide(L)'
;MPNHFIEKYKKDKKFLEENHVYNEQDEHSSCGVGLIASLDGSETREIVELGVQALRVLYHRGAVDADGKTGDGAGIQLSIPKNFFTQQIERTGHTPNDLPFGVGMIFLPRTDFAAQENARTIVESEIIKEGLKIYGWRHVPINSSIIGDKAKATRPEIEQILICNEELEDEKEFDNKLYIIRKRIEKEIRNQNISDFYICSLSCQSIVYKGMFLAEQLSNFYPDIQNENFISRYAVYHQRYSTNTFPTWSLAQPFRVIAHNGEINTLKGNKNWMAAHEPRMEHKNFGNNIDDLKPIIDSKASDSAALDSTIELLVKANRSLPMAKIITIPEAWSHRRDFPKKIKDLYAYGGAVMEPWDGPAAICGAYGDWAIAGMDRNCLLYTSDAADESSS
;
A
#
# COMPACT_ATOMS: atom_id res chain seq x y z
N MET A 1 -19.59 -19.08 19.13
CA MET A 1 -19.72 -18.26 17.90
C MET A 1 -21.16 -18.34 17.43
N PRO A 2 -21.78 -17.26 16.98
CA PRO A 2 -23.16 -17.30 16.50
C PRO A 2 -23.29 -18.21 15.27
N ASN A 3 -24.31 -19.05 15.23
CA ASN A 3 -24.60 -19.96 14.09
C ASN A 3 -24.59 -19.23 12.72
N HIS A 4 -25.00 -17.98 12.68
CA HIS A 4 -25.03 -17.16 11.48
C HIS A 4 -23.65 -16.95 10.83
N PHE A 5 -22.58 -16.78 11.64
CA PHE A 5 -21.22 -16.64 11.12
C PHE A 5 -20.76 -17.94 10.43
N ILE A 6 -21.04 -19.08 11.05
CA ILE A 6 -20.67 -20.40 10.50
C ILE A 6 -21.43 -20.70 9.19
N GLU A 7 -22.69 -20.33 9.12
CA GLU A 7 -23.52 -20.51 7.90
C GLU A 7 -23.04 -19.60 6.77
N LYS A 8 -22.75 -18.33 7.08
CA LYS A 8 -22.17 -17.39 6.11
C LYS A 8 -20.82 -17.90 5.60
N TYR A 9 -19.92 -18.28 6.51
CA TYR A 9 -18.61 -18.85 6.14
C TYR A 9 -18.72 -20.05 5.20
N LYS A 10 -19.61 -20.99 5.48
CA LYS A 10 -19.83 -22.17 4.62
C LYS A 10 -20.37 -21.78 3.24
N LYS A 11 -21.26 -20.81 3.18
CA LYS A 11 -21.83 -20.29 1.93
C LYS A 11 -20.75 -19.60 1.09
N ASP A 12 -19.97 -18.73 1.70
CA ASP A 12 -18.90 -17.98 1.03
C ASP A 12 -17.79 -18.93 0.55
N LYS A 13 -17.41 -19.92 1.37
CA LYS A 13 -16.46 -20.99 1.00
C LYS A 13 -16.93 -21.76 -0.22
N LYS A 14 -18.17 -22.23 -0.21
CA LYS A 14 -18.75 -22.95 -1.35
C LYS A 14 -18.78 -22.08 -2.62
N PHE A 15 -19.11 -20.80 -2.48
CA PHE A 15 -19.09 -19.87 -3.59
C PHE A 15 -17.67 -19.71 -4.17
N LEU A 16 -16.63 -19.62 -3.32
CA LEU A 16 -15.25 -19.53 -3.74
C LEU A 16 -14.76 -20.80 -4.46
N GLU A 17 -15.15 -21.98 -3.97
CA GLU A 17 -14.82 -23.27 -4.60
C GLU A 17 -15.47 -23.43 -5.99
N GLU A 18 -16.72 -22.94 -6.16
CA GLU A 18 -17.47 -23.11 -7.39
C GLU A 18 -17.14 -22.03 -8.46
N ASN A 19 -16.72 -20.85 -8.06
CA ASN A 19 -16.59 -19.69 -8.97
C ASN A 19 -15.18 -19.10 -9.05
N HIS A 20 -14.25 -19.55 -8.20
CA HIS A 20 -12.89 -19.04 -8.10
C HIS A 20 -11.85 -20.17 -8.06
N VAL A 21 -10.59 -19.80 -7.91
CA VAL A 21 -9.47 -20.77 -7.81
C VAL A 21 -9.24 -21.34 -6.42
N TYR A 22 -10.11 -21.02 -5.45
CA TYR A 22 -9.99 -21.54 -4.09
C TYR A 22 -10.28 -23.04 -4.03
N ASN A 23 -9.40 -23.81 -3.39
CA ASN A 23 -9.60 -25.22 -3.13
C ASN A 23 -9.19 -25.52 -1.68
N GLU A 24 -10.08 -26.16 -0.91
CA GLU A 24 -9.79 -26.51 0.48
C GLU A 24 -8.62 -27.48 0.66
N GLN A 25 -8.31 -28.25 -0.37
CA GLN A 25 -7.22 -29.23 -0.36
C GLN A 25 -5.86 -28.61 -0.65
N ASP A 26 -5.84 -27.34 -1.10
CA ASP A 26 -4.60 -26.60 -1.29
C ASP A 26 -3.98 -26.29 0.07
N GLU A 27 -2.66 -26.33 0.13
CA GLU A 27 -1.92 -25.93 1.35
C GLU A 27 -2.09 -24.44 1.60
N HIS A 28 -2.62 -24.08 2.78
CA HIS A 28 -2.85 -22.72 3.21
C HIS A 28 -1.79 -22.31 4.25
N SER A 29 -0.59 -21.97 3.78
CA SER A 29 0.44 -21.45 4.65
C SER A 29 0.25 -19.95 4.91
N SER A 30 0.55 -19.49 6.14
CA SER A 30 0.41 -18.10 6.54
C SER A 30 1.70 -17.31 6.32
N CYS A 31 1.59 -16.18 5.62
CA CYS A 31 2.65 -15.17 5.49
C CYS A 31 2.43 -14.00 6.47
N GLY A 32 3.43 -13.11 6.57
CA GLY A 32 3.26 -11.80 7.23
C GLY A 32 2.37 -10.83 6.45
N VAL A 33 1.81 -11.23 5.31
CA VAL A 33 0.96 -10.44 4.40
C VAL A 33 -0.39 -11.11 4.22
N GLY A 34 -1.44 -10.33 4.04
CA GLY A 34 -2.76 -10.85 3.72
C GLY A 34 -3.71 -9.83 3.12
N LEU A 35 -4.83 -10.35 2.63
CA LEU A 35 -5.89 -9.61 1.98
C LEU A 35 -7.25 -10.14 2.43
N ILE A 36 -8.15 -9.22 2.75
CA ILE A 36 -9.59 -9.48 2.90
C ILE A 36 -10.31 -8.53 1.97
N ALA A 37 -11.26 -9.00 1.19
CA ALA A 37 -12.03 -8.17 0.28
C ALA A 37 -13.50 -8.62 0.22
N SER A 38 -14.38 -7.66 0.03
CA SER A 38 -15.79 -7.91 -0.28
C SER A 38 -15.91 -8.35 -1.74
N LEU A 39 -16.58 -9.46 -1.99
CA LEU A 39 -16.76 -10.00 -3.35
C LEU A 39 -17.78 -9.19 -4.17
N ASP A 40 -18.71 -8.53 -3.51
CA ASP A 40 -19.71 -7.67 -4.14
C ASP A 40 -19.31 -6.19 -4.18
N GLY A 41 -18.09 -5.87 -3.69
CA GLY A 41 -17.56 -4.51 -3.65
C GLY A 41 -18.18 -3.62 -2.57
N SER A 42 -19.03 -4.16 -1.68
CA SER A 42 -19.64 -3.39 -0.60
C SER A 42 -18.62 -2.93 0.43
N GLU A 43 -18.75 -1.69 0.89
CA GLU A 43 -17.94 -1.13 1.97
C GLU A 43 -18.59 -1.45 3.31
N THR A 44 -17.89 -2.19 4.16
CA THR A 44 -18.43 -2.60 5.46
C THR A 44 -17.44 -2.41 6.59
N ARG A 45 -17.93 -2.26 7.80
CA ARG A 45 -17.14 -2.25 9.02
C ARG A 45 -16.50 -3.63 9.26
N GLU A 46 -17.20 -4.69 8.91
CA GLU A 46 -16.73 -6.08 9.06
C GLU A 46 -15.39 -6.31 8.35
N ILE A 47 -15.19 -5.77 7.14
CA ILE A 47 -13.92 -5.89 6.40
C ILE A 47 -12.76 -5.28 7.20
N VAL A 48 -12.96 -4.11 7.79
CA VAL A 48 -11.93 -3.46 8.61
C VAL A 48 -11.62 -4.27 9.86
N GLU A 49 -12.64 -4.76 10.55
CA GLU A 49 -12.48 -5.58 11.76
C GLU A 49 -11.78 -6.90 11.49
N LEU A 50 -12.17 -7.59 10.41
CA LEU A 50 -11.52 -8.82 9.96
C LEU A 50 -10.07 -8.57 9.56
N GLY A 51 -9.77 -7.46 8.85
CA GLY A 51 -8.40 -7.07 8.49
C GLY A 51 -7.51 -6.83 9.72
N VAL A 52 -8.02 -6.11 10.71
CA VAL A 52 -7.33 -5.88 12.00
C VAL A 52 -7.16 -7.17 12.78
N GLN A 53 -8.19 -8.02 12.82
CA GLN A 53 -8.13 -9.31 13.52
C GLN A 53 -7.12 -10.25 12.86
N ALA A 54 -7.15 -10.37 11.53
CA ALA A 54 -6.22 -11.19 10.78
C ALA A 54 -4.77 -10.73 10.96
N LEU A 55 -4.52 -9.41 10.93
CA LEU A 55 -3.21 -8.85 11.24
C LEU A 55 -2.74 -9.24 12.65
N ARG A 56 -3.62 -9.17 13.66
CA ARG A 56 -3.29 -9.57 15.05
C ARG A 56 -2.89 -11.04 15.17
N VAL A 57 -3.54 -11.92 14.41
CA VAL A 57 -3.19 -13.36 14.42
C VAL A 57 -1.78 -13.61 13.89
N LEU A 58 -1.27 -12.72 13.05
CA LEU A 58 0.09 -12.81 12.50
C LEU A 58 1.18 -12.24 13.43
N TYR A 59 0.89 -11.97 14.71
CA TYR A 59 1.84 -11.36 15.66
C TYR A 59 3.18 -12.12 15.75
N HIS A 60 3.14 -13.44 15.61
CA HIS A 60 4.31 -14.33 15.63
C HIS A 60 5.27 -14.11 14.44
N ARG A 61 4.84 -13.41 13.39
CA ARG A 61 5.67 -13.04 12.23
C ARG A 61 6.42 -11.72 12.42
N GLY A 62 6.08 -10.93 13.43
CA GLY A 62 6.76 -9.69 13.78
C GLY A 62 7.96 -9.93 14.68
N ALA A 63 8.94 -9.03 14.62
CA ALA A 63 10.00 -8.99 15.61
C ALA A 63 9.72 -7.90 16.65
N VAL A 64 10.14 -8.15 17.87
CA VAL A 64 10.02 -7.25 19.01
C VAL A 64 11.41 -6.81 19.43
N ASP A 65 11.63 -5.51 19.57
CA ASP A 65 12.91 -4.97 20.05
C ASP A 65 13.12 -5.30 21.54
N ALA A 66 14.33 -5.08 22.03
CA ALA A 66 14.74 -5.36 23.40
C ALA A 66 13.88 -4.67 24.48
N ASP A 67 13.15 -3.59 24.14
CA ASP A 67 12.21 -2.90 25.05
C ASP A 67 10.87 -3.67 25.23
N GLY A 68 10.69 -4.79 24.53
CA GLY A 68 9.50 -5.63 24.60
C GLY A 68 8.20 -5.00 24.04
N LYS A 69 8.27 -3.82 23.41
CA LYS A 69 7.12 -3.05 22.95
C LYS A 69 7.30 -2.43 21.57
N THR A 70 8.53 -2.14 21.12
CA THR A 70 8.79 -1.65 19.78
C THR A 70 8.70 -2.80 18.81
N GLY A 71 7.77 -2.71 17.85
CA GLY A 71 7.67 -3.65 16.73
C GLY A 71 8.54 -3.21 15.56
N ASP A 72 8.87 -4.15 14.71
CA ASP A 72 9.61 -3.91 13.47
C ASP A 72 8.74 -3.33 12.34
N GLY A 73 7.43 -3.29 12.53
CA GLY A 73 6.48 -2.62 11.65
C GLY A 73 5.19 -3.40 11.48
N ALA A 74 4.09 -2.67 11.33
CA ALA A 74 2.80 -3.21 10.91
C ALA A 74 1.98 -2.13 10.20
N GLY A 75 1.01 -2.55 9.41
CA GLY A 75 0.11 -1.60 8.74
C GLY A 75 -1.04 -2.26 8.01
N ILE A 76 -1.95 -1.41 7.58
CA ILE A 76 -3.14 -1.76 6.82
C ILE A 76 -3.44 -0.70 5.76
N GLN A 77 -3.77 -1.15 4.55
CA GLN A 77 -4.32 -0.33 3.48
C GLN A 77 -5.81 -0.64 3.34
N LEU A 78 -6.61 0.40 3.27
CA LEU A 78 -8.08 0.35 3.22
C LEU A 78 -8.58 1.26 2.09
N SER A 79 -9.81 1.04 1.60
CA SER A 79 -10.48 2.06 0.79
C SER A 79 -10.81 3.28 1.67
N ILE A 80 -10.88 4.47 1.05
CA ILE A 80 -11.19 5.70 1.79
C ILE A 80 -12.65 5.66 2.24
N PRO A 81 -12.92 5.66 3.57
CA PRO A 81 -14.28 5.69 4.11
C PRO A 81 -14.90 7.08 3.90
N LYS A 82 -15.69 7.24 2.84
CA LYS A 82 -16.22 8.55 2.42
C LYS A 82 -16.97 9.27 3.57
N ASN A 83 -17.89 8.59 4.24
CA ASN A 83 -18.66 9.19 5.35
C ASN A 83 -17.79 9.66 6.51
N PHE A 84 -16.75 8.90 6.85
CA PHE A 84 -15.81 9.29 7.91
C PHE A 84 -15.07 10.57 7.53
N PHE A 85 -14.51 10.66 6.33
CA PHE A 85 -13.75 11.82 5.89
C PHE A 85 -14.63 13.03 5.58
N THR A 86 -15.85 12.86 5.11
CA THR A 86 -16.85 13.93 5.02
C THR A 86 -17.01 14.65 6.37
N GLN A 87 -17.18 13.89 7.46
CA GLN A 87 -17.24 14.47 8.81
C GLN A 87 -15.95 15.18 9.22
N GLN A 88 -14.77 14.68 8.77
CA GLN A 88 -13.51 15.37 9.07
C GLN A 88 -13.39 16.67 8.27
N ILE A 89 -13.85 16.72 7.02
CA ILE A 89 -13.92 17.95 6.21
C ILE A 89 -14.84 18.98 6.88
N GLU A 90 -16.02 18.59 7.32
CA GLU A 90 -16.94 19.47 8.03
C GLU A 90 -16.32 20.07 9.30
N ARG A 91 -15.50 19.30 10.02
CA ARG A 91 -14.75 19.79 11.20
C ARG A 91 -13.70 20.86 10.87
N THR A 92 -13.23 20.94 9.63
CA THR A 92 -12.35 22.06 9.18
C THR A 92 -13.15 23.32 8.81
N GLY A 93 -14.46 23.31 8.94
CA GLY A 93 -15.35 24.42 8.60
C GLY A 93 -15.74 24.49 7.14
N HIS A 94 -15.50 23.45 6.37
CA HIS A 94 -15.86 23.36 4.96
C HIS A 94 -17.08 22.44 4.75
N THR A 95 -17.80 22.69 3.67
CA THR A 95 -18.85 21.80 3.18
C THR A 95 -18.28 20.99 2.02
N PRO A 96 -18.19 19.65 2.12
CA PRO A 96 -17.77 18.83 1.00
C PRO A 96 -18.76 18.93 -0.16
N ASN A 97 -18.26 18.87 -1.39
CA ASN A 97 -19.10 18.74 -2.60
C ASN A 97 -19.34 17.26 -2.92
N ASP A 98 -20.09 16.98 -3.99
CA ASP A 98 -20.43 15.62 -4.44
C ASP A 98 -19.32 14.93 -5.24
N LEU A 99 -18.23 15.65 -5.54
CA LEU A 99 -17.10 15.11 -6.30
C LEU A 99 -16.15 14.30 -5.40
N PRO A 100 -15.33 13.43 -5.99
CA PRO A 100 -14.30 12.72 -5.24
C PRO A 100 -13.34 13.70 -4.54
N PHE A 101 -13.01 13.46 -3.30
CA PHE A 101 -12.01 14.23 -2.55
C PHE A 101 -10.73 13.39 -2.31
N GLY A 102 -9.60 14.07 -2.16
CA GLY A 102 -8.32 13.43 -1.89
C GLY A 102 -7.97 13.43 -0.40
N VAL A 103 -7.33 12.35 0.04
CA VAL A 103 -6.76 12.24 1.39
C VAL A 103 -5.29 11.89 1.31
N GLY A 104 -4.44 12.75 1.87
CA GLY A 104 -3.03 12.47 2.07
C GLY A 104 -2.75 12.01 3.49
N MET A 105 -2.11 10.86 3.69
CA MET A 105 -1.56 10.41 4.97
C MET A 105 -0.06 10.67 4.97
N ILE A 106 0.40 11.59 5.80
CA ILE A 106 1.75 12.15 5.70
C ILE A 106 2.47 12.05 7.04
N PHE A 107 3.69 11.57 6.98
CA PHE A 107 4.67 11.64 8.05
C PHE A 107 5.53 12.90 7.87
N LEU A 108 5.56 13.76 8.87
CA LEU A 108 6.28 15.01 8.88
C LEU A 108 7.42 14.97 9.91
N PRO A 109 8.49 15.78 9.73
CA PRO A 109 9.50 15.98 10.76
C PRO A 109 8.83 16.40 12.07
N ARG A 110 9.10 15.70 13.17
CA ARG A 110 8.44 15.98 14.46
C ARG A 110 9.18 16.98 15.32
N THR A 111 10.50 16.96 15.29
CA THR A 111 11.36 17.77 16.17
C THR A 111 11.93 19.00 15.50
N ASP A 112 11.96 19.04 14.18
CA ASP A 112 12.36 20.20 13.39
C ASP A 112 11.11 20.93 12.89
N PHE A 113 10.64 21.90 13.66
CA PHE A 113 9.42 22.65 13.32
C PHE A 113 9.57 23.50 12.05
N ALA A 114 10.78 23.99 11.74
CA ALA A 114 11.01 24.75 10.51
C ALA A 114 10.90 23.84 9.28
N ALA A 115 11.52 22.64 9.32
CA ALA A 115 11.38 21.65 8.29
C ALA A 115 9.93 21.14 8.17
N GLN A 116 9.22 21.01 9.27
CA GLN A 116 7.81 20.59 9.29
C GLN A 116 6.92 21.62 8.57
N GLU A 117 7.02 22.90 8.89
CA GLU A 117 6.25 23.98 8.23
C GLU A 117 6.63 24.12 6.75
N ASN A 118 7.92 24.01 6.43
CA ASN A 118 8.37 24.03 5.05
C ASN A 118 7.78 22.85 4.25
N ALA A 119 7.76 21.66 4.85
CA ALA A 119 7.14 20.47 4.22
C ALA A 119 5.63 20.67 3.96
N ARG A 120 4.87 21.25 4.92
CA ARG A 120 3.46 21.61 4.69
C ARG A 120 3.30 22.61 3.54
N THR A 121 4.13 23.65 3.52
CA THR A 121 4.13 24.65 2.45
C THR A 121 4.38 24.04 1.07
N ILE A 122 5.32 23.09 0.97
CA ILE A 122 5.58 22.35 -0.28
C ILE A 122 4.34 21.55 -0.69
N VAL A 123 3.75 20.80 0.23
CA VAL A 123 2.54 19.99 -0.04
C VAL A 123 1.41 20.87 -0.54
N GLU A 124 1.10 21.96 0.16
CA GLU A 124 0.05 22.91 -0.21
C GLU A 124 0.31 23.55 -1.57
N SER A 125 1.55 24.00 -1.80
CA SER A 125 1.93 24.66 -3.03
C SER A 125 1.76 23.77 -4.25
N GLU A 126 2.15 22.50 -4.16
CA GLU A 126 2.01 21.56 -5.29
C GLU A 126 0.53 21.19 -5.56
N ILE A 127 -0.31 21.12 -4.51
CA ILE A 127 -1.76 20.92 -4.67
C ILE A 127 -2.40 22.13 -5.36
N ILE A 128 -2.08 23.34 -4.92
CA ILE A 128 -2.64 24.59 -5.46
C ILE A 128 -2.18 24.83 -6.91
N LYS A 129 -0.92 24.54 -7.23
CA LYS A 129 -0.40 24.64 -8.60
C LYS A 129 -1.18 23.79 -9.61
N GLU A 130 -1.75 22.68 -9.17
CA GLU A 130 -2.61 21.82 -10.00
C GLU A 130 -4.07 22.29 -10.05
N GLY A 131 -4.40 23.45 -9.50
CA GLY A 131 -5.74 24.02 -9.51
C GLY A 131 -6.70 23.37 -8.51
N LEU A 132 -6.18 22.55 -7.57
CA LEU A 132 -6.98 21.95 -6.51
C LEU A 132 -7.05 22.88 -5.30
N LYS A 133 -8.12 22.76 -4.52
CA LYS A 133 -8.27 23.44 -3.24
C LYS A 133 -7.99 22.51 -2.07
N ILE A 134 -7.75 23.08 -0.91
CA ILE A 134 -7.45 22.36 0.32
C ILE A 134 -8.58 22.61 1.30
N TYR A 135 -9.22 21.54 1.78
CA TYR A 135 -10.17 21.61 2.90
C TYR A 135 -9.47 21.84 4.23
N GLY A 136 -8.24 21.37 4.38
CA GLY A 136 -7.43 21.62 5.58
C GLY A 136 -6.53 20.45 5.95
N TRP A 137 -5.75 20.70 7.01
CA TRP A 137 -4.94 19.69 7.68
C TRP A 137 -5.67 19.12 8.89
N ARG A 138 -5.43 17.86 9.13
CA ARG A 138 -5.95 17.14 10.29
C ARG A 138 -4.81 16.42 11.00
N HIS A 139 -4.59 16.71 12.28
CA HIS A 139 -3.76 15.83 13.10
C HIS A 139 -4.44 14.48 13.26
N VAL A 140 -3.74 13.40 12.93
CA VAL A 140 -4.28 12.04 13.12
C VAL A 140 -4.27 11.71 14.60
N PRO A 141 -5.41 11.35 15.20
CA PRO A 141 -5.44 10.90 16.60
C PRO A 141 -4.57 9.65 16.78
N ILE A 142 -3.64 9.71 17.71
CA ILE A 142 -2.74 8.58 18.01
C ILE A 142 -2.63 8.36 19.52
N ASN A 143 -2.43 7.11 19.91
CA ASN A 143 -2.09 6.74 21.28
C ASN A 143 -0.62 6.28 21.34
N SER A 144 0.28 7.19 21.60
CA SER A 144 1.71 6.89 21.68
C SER A 144 2.14 6.16 22.95
N SER A 145 1.24 6.00 23.93
CA SER A 145 1.59 5.33 25.20
C SER A 145 1.81 3.82 25.06
N ILE A 146 1.26 3.22 24.00
CA ILE A 146 1.26 1.77 23.78
C ILE A 146 2.51 1.25 23.06
N ILE A 147 3.23 2.11 22.34
CA ILE A 147 4.44 1.74 21.61
C ILE A 147 5.69 1.86 22.48
N GLY A 148 6.76 1.17 22.08
CA GLY A 148 8.04 1.18 22.79
C GLY A 148 8.82 2.49 22.64
N ASP A 149 9.84 2.67 23.45
CA ASP A 149 10.58 3.93 23.53
C ASP A 149 11.37 4.25 22.27
N LYS A 150 11.90 3.22 21.59
CA LYS A 150 12.60 3.39 20.31
C LYS A 150 11.64 3.86 19.22
N ALA A 151 10.45 3.27 19.12
CA ALA A 151 9.41 3.71 18.21
C ALA A 151 8.92 5.13 18.53
N LYS A 152 8.79 5.49 19.81
CA LYS A 152 8.45 6.88 20.24
C LYS A 152 9.53 7.88 19.85
N ALA A 153 10.81 7.54 20.02
CA ALA A 153 11.92 8.43 19.73
C ALA A 153 11.97 8.80 18.22
N THR A 154 11.67 7.85 17.35
CA THR A 154 11.69 8.03 15.89
C THR A 154 10.33 8.31 15.27
N ARG A 155 9.26 8.45 16.10
CA ARG A 155 7.90 8.70 15.62
C ARG A 155 7.84 10.03 14.85
N PRO A 156 7.30 10.06 13.64
CA PRO A 156 7.03 11.30 12.91
C PRO A 156 5.83 12.03 13.52
N GLU A 157 5.64 13.28 13.16
CA GLU A 157 4.31 13.90 13.26
C GLU A 157 3.43 13.33 12.16
N ILE A 158 2.19 12.95 12.51
CA ILE A 158 1.30 12.21 11.61
C ILE A 158 0.08 13.08 11.33
N GLU A 159 -0.02 13.51 10.07
CA GLU A 159 -1.10 14.40 9.65
C GLU A 159 -1.76 13.92 8.36
N GLN A 160 -2.98 14.37 8.18
CA GLN A 160 -3.73 14.17 6.94
C GLN A 160 -4.03 15.53 6.30
N ILE A 161 -3.80 15.61 4.98
CA ILE A 161 -4.30 16.71 4.18
C ILE A 161 -5.56 16.27 3.45
N LEU A 162 -6.61 17.10 3.51
CA LEU A 162 -7.89 16.89 2.87
C LEU A 162 -8.00 17.82 1.67
N ILE A 163 -8.17 17.24 0.47
CA ILE A 163 -8.06 17.94 -0.80
C ILE A 163 -9.42 18.00 -1.49
N CYS A 164 -9.84 19.21 -1.85
CA CYS A 164 -11.05 19.48 -2.60
C CYS A 164 -10.78 19.35 -4.10
N ASN A 165 -11.62 18.59 -4.77
CA ASN A 165 -11.72 18.52 -6.21
C ASN A 165 -13.01 19.24 -6.65
N GLU A 166 -12.93 20.13 -7.63
CA GLU A 166 -14.08 20.92 -8.10
C GLU A 166 -14.48 20.62 -9.54
N GLU A 167 -13.72 19.79 -10.27
CA GLU A 167 -13.88 19.66 -11.71
C GLU A 167 -13.97 18.21 -12.20
N LEU A 168 -13.24 17.28 -11.55
CA LEU A 168 -13.07 15.92 -12.05
C LEU A 168 -14.09 14.96 -11.44
N GLU A 169 -14.99 14.43 -12.27
CA GLU A 169 -15.95 13.40 -11.88
C GLU A 169 -15.32 12.00 -11.89
N ASP A 170 -14.35 11.74 -12.79
CA ASP A 170 -13.66 10.46 -12.90
C ASP A 170 -12.63 10.31 -11.79
N GLU A 171 -12.90 9.39 -10.84
CA GLU A 171 -11.99 9.07 -9.74
C GLU A 171 -10.59 8.65 -10.22
N LYS A 172 -10.46 7.98 -11.38
CA LYS A 172 -9.16 7.55 -11.91
C LYS A 172 -8.35 8.73 -12.42
N GLU A 173 -8.99 9.68 -13.08
CA GLU A 173 -8.35 10.90 -13.54
C GLU A 173 -7.88 11.74 -12.37
N PHE A 174 -8.74 11.92 -11.37
CA PHE A 174 -8.38 12.63 -10.14
C PHE A 174 -7.26 11.92 -9.36
N ASP A 175 -7.31 10.61 -9.23
CA ASP A 175 -6.27 9.83 -8.55
C ASP A 175 -4.92 9.87 -9.29
N ASN A 176 -4.93 9.95 -10.63
CA ASN A 176 -3.71 10.19 -11.42
C ASN A 176 -3.15 11.60 -11.17
N LYS A 177 -4.00 12.61 -11.05
CA LYS A 177 -3.59 13.98 -10.70
C LYS A 177 -2.92 14.01 -9.31
N LEU A 178 -3.51 13.35 -8.31
CA LEU A 178 -2.92 13.21 -6.97
C LEU A 178 -1.56 12.47 -7.00
N TYR A 179 -1.41 11.47 -7.87
CA TYR A 179 -0.13 10.79 -8.08
C TYR A 179 0.96 11.73 -8.59
N ILE A 180 0.67 12.55 -9.60
CA ILE A 180 1.60 13.55 -10.13
C ILE A 180 2.00 14.55 -9.04
N ILE A 181 1.01 15.10 -8.32
CA ILE A 181 1.23 16.02 -7.18
C ILE A 181 2.18 15.38 -6.17
N ARG A 182 1.92 14.13 -5.75
CA ARG A 182 2.79 13.44 -4.80
C ARG A 182 4.22 13.31 -5.30
N LYS A 183 4.43 12.96 -6.55
CA LYS A 183 5.78 12.83 -7.12
C LYS A 183 6.52 14.17 -7.15
N ARG A 184 5.83 15.28 -7.41
CA ARG A 184 6.40 16.63 -7.33
C ARG A 184 6.76 17.02 -5.89
N ILE A 185 5.87 16.74 -4.94
CA ILE A 185 6.16 16.94 -3.51
C ILE A 185 7.41 16.16 -3.11
N GLU A 186 7.47 14.86 -3.41
CA GLU A 186 8.62 14.02 -3.08
C GLU A 186 9.92 14.51 -3.73
N LYS A 187 9.86 15.08 -4.95
CA LYS A 187 10.98 15.69 -5.63
C LYS A 187 11.45 16.96 -4.93
N GLU A 188 10.52 17.85 -4.59
CA GLU A 188 10.84 19.12 -3.93
C GLU A 188 11.36 18.92 -2.50
N ILE A 189 10.80 18.02 -1.74
CA ILE A 189 11.30 17.60 -0.41
C ILE A 189 12.75 17.11 -0.50
N ARG A 190 13.10 16.32 -1.53
CA ARG A 190 14.49 15.89 -1.75
C ARG A 190 15.40 17.04 -2.11
N ASN A 191 14.96 17.96 -2.99
CA ASN A 191 15.73 19.13 -3.40
C ASN A 191 16.08 20.01 -2.20
N GLN A 192 15.17 20.15 -1.27
CA GLN A 192 15.37 20.95 -0.05
C GLN A 192 16.02 20.15 1.10
N ASN A 193 16.39 18.87 0.87
CA ASN A 193 17.00 17.98 1.85
C ASN A 193 16.22 17.87 3.18
N ILE A 194 14.88 17.90 3.13
CA ILE A 194 14.04 17.68 4.30
C ILE A 194 14.05 16.19 4.65
N SER A 195 14.59 15.86 5.82
CA SER A 195 14.59 14.50 6.38
C SER A 195 13.26 14.19 7.08
N ASP A 196 13.02 12.89 7.35
CA ASP A 196 11.87 12.40 8.13
C ASP A 196 10.50 12.76 7.54
N PHE A 197 10.45 13.03 6.25
CA PHE A 197 9.22 13.24 5.50
C PHE A 197 8.87 11.99 4.67
N TYR A 198 7.60 11.58 4.72
CA TYR A 198 7.12 10.46 3.88
C TYR A 198 5.61 10.54 3.66
N ILE A 199 5.17 10.36 2.42
CA ILE A 199 3.75 10.25 2.07
C ILE A 199 3.37 8.76 2.04
N CYS A 200 2.62 8.31 3.04
CA CYS A 200 2.12 6.93 3.12
C CYS A 200 1.13 6.64 2.00
N SER A 201 0.21 7.56 1.78
CA SER A 201 -0.75 7.57 0.67
C SER A 201 -1.17 8.99 0.34
N LEU A 202 -1.47 9.27 -0.92
CA LEU A 202 -2.14 10.49 -1.40
C LEU A 202 -3.06 10.05 -2.54
N SER A 203 -4.35 9.86 -2.25
CA SER A 203 -5.28 9.20 -3.15
C SER A 203 -6.73 9.62 -2.85
N CYS A 204 -7.63 9.41 -3.79
CA CYS A 204 -9.07 9.44 -3.57
C CYS A 204 -9.67 8.02 -3.39
N GLN A 205 -8.86 6.97 -3.51
CA GLN A 205 -9.33 5.57 -3.49
C GLN A 205 -8.85 4.80 -2.27
N SER A 206 -7.63 5.02 -1.80
CA SER A 206 -7.02 4.23 -0.73
C SER A 206 -6.30 5.07 0.31
N ILE A 207 -6.24 4.56 1.53
CA ILE A 207 -5.49 5.15 2.63
C ILE A 207 -4.66 4.07 3.34
N VAL A 208 -3.45 4.44 3.78
CA VAL A 208 -2.51 3.53 4.45
C VAL A 208 -2.22 4.01 5.87
N TYR A 209 -2.57 3.19 6.85
CA TYR A 209 -2.19 3.34 8.25
C TYR A 209 -1.07 2.37 8.58
N LYS A 210 0.09 2.86 8.98
CA LYS A 210 1.27 2.03 9.27
C LYS A 210 2.22 2.67 10.26
N GLY A 211 3.16 1.90 10.80
CA GLY A 211 4.18 2.42 11.70
C GLY A 211 5.04 1.34 12.33
N MET A 212 5.96 1.76 13.20
CA MET A 212 6.86 0.88 13.96
C MET A 212 6.18 0.34 15.21
N PHE A 213 5.25 -0.59 15.02
CA PHE A 213 4.55 -1.24 16.13
C PHE A 213 4.26 -2.71 15.80
N LEU A 214 3.83 -3.45 16.80
CA LEU A 214 3.34 -4.81 16.67
C LEU A 214 1.93 -4.80 16.06
N ALA A 215 1.56 -5.88 15.38
CA ALA A 215 0.24 -6.04 14.77
C ALA A 215 -0.92 -5.69 15.70
N GLU A 216 -0.84 -6.14 16.95
CA GLU A 216 -1.87 -5.90 17.96
C GLU A 216 -2.02 -4.43 18.39
N GLN A 217 -0.97 -3.62 18.15
CA GLN A 217 -0.96 -2.21 18.53
C GLN A 217 -1.63 -1.31 17.48
N LEU A 218 -1.75 -1.73 16.22
CA LEU A 218 -2.20 -0.89 15.09
C LEU A 218 -3.49 -0.13 15.39
N SER A 219 -4.57 -0.84 15.70
CA SER A 219 -5.88 -0.21 15.92
C SER A 219 -5.98 0.54 17.24
N ASN A 220 -5.13 0.21 18.23
CA ASN A 220 -5.04 0.94 19.49
C ASN A 220 -4.17 2.19 19.35
N PHE A 221 -3.19 2.19 18.42
CA PHE A 221 -2.38 3.35 18.10
C PHE A 221 -3.15 4.37 17.26
N TYR A 222 -3.96 3.89 16.29
CA TYR A 222 -4.80 4.72 15.44
C TYR A 222 -6.29 4.55 15.79
N PRO A 223 -6.86 5.37 16.70
CA PRO A 223 -8.29 5.30 17.05
C PRO A 223 -9.25 5.46 15.88
N ASP A 224 -8.83 6.13 14.80
CA ASP A 224 -9.63 6.25 13.56
C ASP A 224 -10.12 4.87 13.07
N ILE A 225 -9.25 3.85 13.10
CA ILE A 225 -9.56 2.50 12.64
C ILE A 225 -10.66 1.83 13.49
N GLN A 226 -10.87 2.31 14.72
CA GLN A 226 -11.92 1.80 15.61
C GLN A 226 -13.28 2.49 15.41
N ASN A 227 -13.34 3.56 14.63
CA ASN A 227 -14.57 4.31 14.40
C ASN A 227 -15.55 3.46 13.58
N GLU A 228 -16.84 3.45 13.96
CA GLU A 228 -17.88 2.68 13.27
C GLU A 228 -18.10 3.14 11.82
N ASN A 229 -17.88 4.42 11.52
CA ASN A 229 -17.95 4.97 10.15
C ASN A 229 -16.69 4.66 9.32
N PHE A 230 -15.67 4.05 9.91
CA PHE A 230 -14.50 3.61 9.20
C PHE A 230 -14.78 2.26 8.55
N ILE A 231 -15.34 2.30 7.36
CA ILE A 231 -15.74 1.16 6.53
C ILE A 231 -14.80 1.00 5.35
N SER A 232 -14.71 -0.20 4.79
CA SER A 232 -13.87 -0.46 3.61
C SER A 232 -14.41 -1.64 2.80
N ARG A 233 -14.10 -1.66 1.50
CA ARG A 233 -14.36 -2.82 0.63
C ARG A 233 -13.24 -3.84 0.62
N TYR A 234 -12.05 -3.48 1.09
CA TYR A 234 -10.90 -4.40 1.24
C TYR A 234 -9.99 -3.97 2.39
N ALA A 235 -9.17 -4.89 2.86
CA ALA A 235 -8.09 -4.66 3.78
C ALA A 235 -6.86 -5.45 3.29
N VAL A 236 -5.81 -4.75 2.86
CA VAL A 236 -4.47 -5.33 2.64
C VAL A 236 -3.64 -5.03 3.87
N TYR A 237 -3.07 -6.03 4.49
CA TYR A 237 -2.33 -5.87 5.74
C TYR A 237 -0.99 -6.59 5.71
N HIS A 238 -0.07 -6.09 6.50
CA HIS A 238 1.26 -6.68 6.63
C HIS A 238 1.80 -6.52 8.05
N GLN A 239 2.39 -7.60 8.56
CA GLN A 239 3.19 -7.60 9.78
C GLN A 239 4.65 -7.68 9.38
N ARG A 240 5.36 -6.63 9.42
CA ARG A 240 6.78 -6.32 9.31
C ARG A 240 7.06 -5.10 8.43
N TYR A 241 8.32 -4.69 8.42
CA TYR A 241 8.90 -3.71 7.49
C TYR A 241 9.49 -4.43 6.26
N SER A 242 9.98 -3.65 5.30
CA SER A 242 10.68 -4.22 4.15
C SER A 242 12.04 -4.78 4.57
N THR A 243 12.29 -6.04 4.25
CA THR A 243 13.54 -6.75 4.55
C THR A 243 14.75 -6.10 3.88
N ASN A 244 15.96 -6.47 4.31
CA ASN A 244 17.25 -5.88 3.85
C ASN A 244 17.46 -4.39 4.18
N THR A 245 16.68 -3.84 5.11
CA THR A 245 16.82 -2.47 5.62
C THR A 245 16.68 -2.46 7.14
N PHE A 246 17.00 -1.33 7.78
CA PHE A 246 16.66 -1.15 9.19
C PHE A 246 15.18 -0.75 9.32
N PRO A 247 14.46 -1.21 10.37
CA PRO A 247 13.09 -0.80 10.62
C PRO A 247 12.97 0.73 10.75
N THR A 248 12.05 1.30 9.97
CA THR A 248 11.66 2.71 10.06
C THR A 248 10.16 2.84 9.85
N TRP A 249 9.59 3.96 10.30
CA TRP A 249 8.15 4.25 10.12
C TRP A 249 7.71 4.21 8.66
N SER A 250 8.53 4.72 7.74
CA SER A 250 8.23 4.75 6.30
C SER A 250 8.30 3.38 5.63
N LEU A 251 9.17 2.49 6.12
CA LEU A 251 9.38 1.16 5.54
C LEU A 251 8.44 0.07 6.08
N ALA A 252 7.64 0.36 7.12
CA ALA A 252 6.54 -0.49 7.48
C ALA A 252 5.60 -0.67 6.28
N GLN A 253 5.08 -1.88 6.10
CA GLN A 253 4.15 -2.20 5.01
C GLN A 253 2.69 -2.22 5.52
N PRO A 254 1.69 -2.07 4.62
CA PRO A 254 1.73 -1.96 3.17
C PRO A 254 2.38 -0.68 2.65
N PHE A 255 2.77 -0.70 1.36
CA PHE A 255 3.05 0.50 0.60
C PHE A 255 1.75 1.08 0.02
N ARG A 256 1.80 1.70 -1.20
CA ARG A 256 0.64 2.45 -1.72
C ARG A 256 -0.35 1.59 -2.48
N VAL A 257 0.13 0.51 -3.11
CA VAL A 257 -0.67 -0.40 -3.93
C VAL A 257 -0.56 -1.83 -3.42
N ILE A 258 0.63 -2.24 -2.97
CA ILE A 258 0.90 -3.60 -2.55
C ILE A 258 1.51 -3.72 -1.15
N ALA A 259 1.36 -4.90 -0.59
CA ALA A 259 2.18 -5.47 0.47
C ALA A 259 2.93 -6.69 -0.08
N HIS A 260 4.22 -6.79 0.23
CA HIS A 260 5.11 -7.83 -0.28
C HIS A 260 5.86 -8.50 0.87
N ASN A 261 5.74 -9.81 0.97
CA ASN A 261 6.55 -10.64 1.86
C ASN A 261 7.48 -11.51 1.01
N GLY A 262 8.78 -11.28 1.14
CA GLY A 262 9.81 -11.95 0.35
C GLY A 262 11.01 -11.07 0.07
N GLU A 263 11.79 -11.44 -0.93
CA GLU A 263 13.00 -10.73 -1.36
C GLU A 263 13.11 -10.70 -2.88
N ILE A 264 13.26 -9.52 -3.46
CA ILE A 264 13.54 -9.37 -4.88
C ILE A 264 15.05 -9.43 -5.11
N ASN A 265 15.53 -10.57 -5.59
CA ASN A 265 16.96 -10.83 -5.81
C ASN A 265 17.54 -9.99 -6.96
N THR A 266 16.72 -9.62 -7.94
CA THR A 266 17.12 -8.86 -9.13
C THR A 266 17.03 -7.35 -8.96
N LEU A 267 16.78 -6.84 -7.75
CA LEU A 267 16.50 -5.44 -7.45
C LEU A 267 17.44 -4.44 -8.13
N LYS A 268 18.76 -4.68 -8.06
CA LYS A 268 19.76 -3.78 -8.67
C LYS A 268 19.58 -3.68 -10.19
N GLY A 269 19.35 -4.82 -10.83
CA GLY A 269 19.06 -4.88 -12.28
C GLY A 269 17.76 -4.15 -12.61
N ASN A 270 16.69 -4.41 -11.86
CA ASN A 270 15.39 -3.79 -12.08
C ASN A 270 15.43 -2.26 -11.91
N LYS A 271 16.15 -1.74 -10.89
CA LYS A 271 16.36 -0.29 -10.74
C LYS A 271 17.11 0.31 -11.94
N ASN A 272 18.17 -0.34 -12.42
CA ASN A 272 18.94 0.12 -13.57
C ASN A 272 18.12 0.10 -14.87
N TRP A 273 17.33 -0.94 -15.08
CA TRP A 273 16.46 -1.03 -16.24
C TRP A 273 15.35 0.03 -16.19
N MET A 274 14.73 0.26 -15.02
CA MET A 274 13.75 1.33 -14.88
C MET A 274 14.37 2.69 -15.24
N ALA A 275 15.55 3.00 -14.71
CA ALA A 275 16.27 4.22 -15.05
C ALA A 275 16.60 4.33 -16.57
N ALA A 276 16.88 3.20 -17.25
CA ALA A 276 17.11 3.16 -18.68
C ALA A 276 15.83 3.36 -19.50
N HIS A 277 14.68 2.98 -18.98
CA HIS A 277 13.37 3.22 -19.60
C HIS A 277 12.89 4.67 -19.44
N GLU A 278 13.20 5.33 -18.32
CA GLU A 278 12.70 6.67 -17.98
C GLU A 278 12.86 7.74 -19.08
N PRO A 279 14.00 7.84 -19.82
CA PRO A 279 14.15 8.84 -20.86
C PRO A 279 13.18 8.70 -22.06
N ARG A 280 12.61 7.50 -22.24
CA ARG A 280 11.70 7.19 -23.36
C ARG A 280 10.25 7.00 -22.91
N MET A 281 9.97 7.22 -21.63
CA MET A 281 8.62 7.07 -21.11
C MET A 281 7.70 8.14 -21.68
N GLU A 282 6.58 7.68 -22.25
CA GLU A 282 5.48 8.51 -22.72
C GLU A 282 4.16 7.82 -22.39
N HIS A 283 3.20 8.56 -21.88
CA HIS A 283 1.86 8.05 -21.68
C HIS A 283 0.83 9.19 -21.64
N LYS A 284 -0.31 8.99 -22.29
CA LYS A 284 -1.36 10.02 -22.40
C LYS A 284 -1.89 10.53 -21.06
N ASN A 285 -1.95 9.68 -20.04
CA ASN A 285 -2.45 10.05 -18.70
C ASN A 285 -1.54 11.04 -17.99
N PHE A 286 -0.28 11.13 -18.37
CA PHE A 286 0.70 12.00 -17.73
C PHE A 286 1.05 13.21 -18.60
N GLY A 287 0.83 13.12 -19.93
CA GLY A 287 1.09 14.21 -20.84
C GLY A 287 2.46 14.85 -20.66
N ASN A 288 2.50 16.16 -20.47
CA ASN A 288 3.73 16.93 -20.24
C ASN A 288 4.32 16.73 -18.83
N ASN A 289 3.60 16.06 -17.92
CA ASN A 289 4.03 15.87 -16.53
C ASN A 289 4.87 14.60 -16.33
N ILE A 290 5.21 13.87 -17.42
CA ILE A 290 5.97 12.62 -17.33
C ILE A 290 7.35 12.81 -16.66
N ASP A 291 7.98 13.96 -16.83
CA ASP A 291 9.28 14.28 -16.23
C ASP A 291 9.19 14.56 -14.71
N ASP A 292 8.01 14.91 -14.23
CA ASP A 292 7.76 15.09 -12.80
C ASP A 292 7.69 13.76 -12.04
N LEU A 293 7.40 12.69 -12.76
CA LEU A 293 7.35 11.35 -12.17
C LEU A 293 8.73 10.74 -11.90
N LYS A 294 9.78 11.29 -12.54
CA LYS A 294 11.15 10.75 -12.50
C LYS A 294 11.93 11.27 -11.28
N PRO A 295 12.73 10.44 -10.63
CA PRO A 295 12.85 9.00 -10.88
C PRO A 295 11.60 8.25 -10.42
N ILE A 296 11.22 7.20 -11.15
CA ILE A 296 10.10 6.34 -10.77
C ILE A 296 10.40 5.62 -9.46
N ILE A 297 11.58 5.06 -9.36
CA ILE A 297 12.09 4.36 -8.18
C ILE A 297 13.11 5.25 -7.48
N ASP A 298 12.89 5.53 -6.20
CA ASP A 298 13.89 6.19 -5.38
C ASP A 298 15.14 5.30 -5.23
N SER A 299 16.32 5.90 -5.32
CA SER A 299 17.59 5.16 -5.21
C SER A 299 17.75 4.42 -3.89
N LYS A 300 17.17 4.97 -2.80
CA LYS A 300 17.19 4.41 -1.44
C LYS A 300 16.03 3.46 -1.16
N ALA A 301 15.10 3.29 -2.12
CA ALA A 301 13.97 2.40 -1.93
C ALA A 301 14.42 0.96 -1.63
N SER A 302 13.73 0.32 -0.67
CA SER A 302 13.83 -1.13 -0.48
C SER A 302 13.33 -1.88 -1.71
N ASP A 303 13.52 -3.18 -1.76
CA ASP A 303 13.00 -4.03 -2.83
C ASP A 303 11.48 -3.93 -2.97
N SER A 304 10.76 -4.08 -1.87
CA SER A 304 9.30 -3.99 -1.84
C SER A 304 8.78 -2.60 -2.21
N ALA A 305 9.45 -1.52 -1.74
CA ALA A 305 9.09 -0.15 -2.09
C ALA A 305 9.35 0.15 -3.57
N ALA A 306 10.43 -0.39 -4.13
CA ALA A 306 10.76 -0.25 -5.54
C ALA A 306 9.76 -1.00 -6.44
N LEU A 307 9.37 -2.21 -6.04
CA LEU A 307 8.33 -2.99 -6.72
C LEU A 307 6.97 -2.27 -6.65
N ASP A 308 6.58 -1.76 -5.47
CA ASP A 308 5.36 -0.98 -5.31
C ASP A 308 5.33 0.24 -6.23
N SER A 309 6.42 1.02 -6.30
CA SER A 309 6.51 2.18 -7.18
C SER A 309 6.37 1.82 -8.66
N THR A 310 6.89 0.66 -9.07
CA THR A 310 6.76 0.15 -10.43
C THR A 310 5.34 -0.29 -10.74
N ILE A 311 4.71 -1.05 -9.83
CA ILE A 311 3.32 -1.48 -10.00
C ILE A 311 2.39 -0.26 -9.97
N GLU A 312 2.63 0.71 -9.09
CA GLU A 312 1.87 1.97 -9.04
C GLU A 312 1.94 2.72 -10.37
N LEU A 313 3.12 2.89 -10.98
CA LEU A 313 3.25 3.50 -12.29
C LEU A 313 2.40 2.77 -13.35
N LEU A 314 2.45 1.43 -13.37
CA LEU A 314 1.72 0.63 -14.35
C LEU A 314 0.20 0.78 -14.20
N VAL A 315 -0.33 0.80 -12.97
CA VAL A 315 -1.77 0.98 -12.75
C VAL A 315 -2.21 2.40 -13.05
N LYS A 316 -1.40 3.41 -12.73
CA LYS A 316 -1.65 4.82 -13.12
C LYS A 316 -1.57 5.01 -14.63
N ALA A 317 -0.81 4.20 -15.34
CA ALA A 317 -0.78 4.10 -16.80
C ALA A 317 -1.89 3.19 -17.38
N ASN A 318 -3.02 3.02 -16.68
CA ASN A 318 -4.19 2.25 -17.10
C ASN A 318 -3.97 0.74 -17.29
N ARG A 319 -2.93 0.15 -16.70
CA ARG A 319 -2.85 -1.30 -16.59
C ARG A 319 -3.72 -1.76 -15.42
N SER A 320 -4.48 -2.84 -15.59
CA SER A 320 -5.15 -3.44 -14.41
C SER A 320 -4.11 -3.99 -13.43
N LEU A 321 -4.43 -4.00 -12.14
CA LEU A 321 -3.51 -4.50 -11.12
C LEU A 321 -3.06 -5.95 -11.38
N PRO A 322 -3.94 -6.91 -11.81
CA PRO A 322 -3.50 -8.24 -12.22
C PRO A 322 -2.48 -8.21 -13.37
N MET A 323 -2.68 -7.33 -14.38
CA MET A 323 -1.76 -7.20 -15.49
C MET A 323 -0.41 -6.63 -15.03
N ALA A 324 -0.41 -5.64 -14.16
CA ALA A 324 0.82 -5.08 -13.59
C ALA A 324 1.61 -6.15 -12.84
N LYS A 325 0.94 -7.02 -12.03
CA LYS A 325 1.57 -8.17 -11.38
C LYS A 325 2.13 -9.18 -12.38
N ILE A 326 1.40 -9.53 -13.43
CA ILE A 326 1.85 -10.48 -14.46
C ILE A 326 3.09 -9.96 -15.21
N ILE A 327 3.14 -8.66 -15.49
CA ILE A 327 4.28 -8.03 -16.18
C ILE A 327 5.52 -8.00 -15.27
N THR A 328 5.34 -7.62 -14.00
CA THR A 328 6.46 -7.47 -13.06
C THR A 328 6.94 -8.82 -12.51
N ILE A 329 6.04 -9.70 -12.14
CA ILE A 329 6.36 -11.02 -11.58
C ILE A 329 5.61 -12.08 -12.39
N PRO A 330 6.15 -12.47 -13.56
CA PRO A 330 5.56 -13.51 -14.40
C PRO A 330 5.76 -14.90 -13.79
N GLU A 331 4.86 -15.80 -14.11
CA GLU A 331 5.05 -17.24 -13.90
C GLU A 331 6.17 -17.77 -14.79
N ALA A 332 6.79 -18.88 -14.42
CA ALA A 332 7.77 -19.57 -15.26
C ALA A 332 7.09 -20.27 -16.43
N TRP A 333 6.90 -19.58 -17.51
CA TRP A 333 6.06 -20.02 -18.63
C TRP A 333 6.78 -20.68 -19.79
N SER A 334 8.06 -20.38 -20.00
CA SER A 334 8.78 -20.76 -21.23
C SER A 334 8.84 -22.27 -21.45
N HIS A 335 9.02 -23.04 -20.38
CA HIS A 335 9.12 -24.51 -20.43
C HIS A 335 7.83 -25.24 -20.07
N ARG A 336 6.76 -24.52 -19.71
CA ARG A 336 5.45 -25.10 -19.36
C ARG A 336 4.73 -25.58 -20.62
N ARG A 337 4.55 -26.91 -20.74
CA ARG A 337 3.84 -27.52 -21.89
C ARG A 337 2.32 -27.42 -21.75
N ASP A 338 1.83 -27.34 -20.54
CA ASP A 338 0.42 -27.28 -20.15
C ASP A 338 -0.21 -25.88 -20.33
N PHE A 339 0.60 -24.84 -20.51
CA PHE A 339 0.05 -23.49 -20.71
C PHE A 339 -0.54 -23.32 -22.13
N PRO A 340 -1.80 -22.83 -22.22
CA PRO A 340 -2.40 -22.44 -23.49
C PRO A 340 -1.53 -21.39 -24.22
N LYS A 341 -1.53 -21.42 -25.55
CA LYS A 341 -0.74 -20.48 -26.35
C LYS A 341 -1.02 -19.01 -25.98
N LYS A 342 -2.29 -18.64 -25.76
CA LYS A 342 -2.69 -17.28 -25.37
C LYS A 342 -2.01 -16.79 -24.08
N ILE A 343 -1.83 -17.69 -23.11
CA ILE A 343 -1.14 -17.37 -21.85
C ILE A 343 0.35 -17.18 -22.09
N LYS A 344 0.97 -18.04 -22.92
CA LYS A 344 2.39 -17.88 -23.29
C LYS A 344 2.63 -16.57 -24.05
N ASP A 345 1.75 -16.23 -24.99
CA ASP A 345 1.82 -14.98 -25.74
C ASP A 345 1.69 -13.75 -24.81
N LEU A 346 0.84 -13.83 -23.76
CA LEU A 346 0.71 -12.79 -22.74
C LEU A 346 2.00 -12.59 -21.95
N TYR A 347 2.62 -13.67 -21.48
CA TYR A 347 3.90 -13.58 -20.76
C TYR A 347 5.05 -13.12 -21.65
N ALA A 348 5.08 -13.56 -22.92
CA ALA A 348 6.05 -13.09 -23.92
C ALA A 348 5.91 -11.58 -24.15
N TYR A 349 4.67 -11.08 -24.25
CA TYR A 349 4.40 -9.65 -24.31
C TYR A 349 4.89 -8.92 -23.05
N GLY A 350 4.57 -9.46 -21.87
CA GLY A 350 5.02 -8.88 -20.59
C GLY A 350 6.53 -8.73 -20.52
N GLY A 351 7.29 -9.77 -20.91
CA GLY A 351 8.76 -9.76 -20.94
C GLY A 351 9.36 -8.83 -22.01
N ALA A 352 8.58 -8.45 -23.03
CA ALA A 352 8.99 -7.44 -24.00
C ALA A 352 8.70 -5.99 -23.52
N VAL A 353 7.78 -5.83 -22.56
CA VAL A 353 7.43 -4.52 -21.98
C VAL A 353 8.34 -4.14 -20.83
N MET A 354 8.70 -5.10 -19.99
CA MET A 354 9.50 -4.86 -18.78
C MET A 354 10.28 -6.12 -18.37
N GLU A 355 11.44 -5.93 -17.82
CA GLU A 355 12.26 -6.99 -17.24
C GLU A 355 11.59 -7.56 -15.98
N PRO A 356 11.55 -8.90 -15.84
CA PRO A 356 10.92 -9.52 -14.68
C PRO A 356 11.64 -9.18 -13.38
N TRP A 357 10.86 -9.04 -12.32
CA TRP A 357 11.33 -8.97 -10.95
C TRP A 357 11.34 -10.39 -10.39
N ASP A 358 12.49 -10.88 -9.98
CA ASP A 358 12.69 -12.27 -9.56
C ASP A 358 13.15 -12.37 -8.11
N GLY A 359 12.61 -13.36 -7.42
CA GLY A 359 12.84 -13.66 -6.02
C GLY A 359 11.61 -14.24 -5.34
N PRO A 360 11.73 -14.83 -4.14
CA PRO A 360 10.58 -15.28 -3.37
C PRO A 360 9.62 -14.13 -3.12
N ALA A 361 8.36 -14.26 -3.50
CA ALA A 361 7.39 -13.19 -3.38
C ALA A 361 6.00 -13.72 -3.04
N ALA A 362 5.44 -13.24 -1.93
CA ALA A 362 4.02 -13.29 -1.64
C ALA A 362 3.48 -11.86 -1.64
N ILE A 363 2.52 -11.57 -2.51
CA ILE A 363 2.02 -10.22 -2.76
C ILE A 363 0.53 -10.19 -2.54
N CYS A 364 0.09 -9.20 -1.76
CA CYS A 364 -1.30 -8.76 -1.71
C CYS A 364 -1.37 -7.31 -2.15
N GLY A 365 -2.44 -6.92 -2.84
CA GLY A 365 -2.58 -5.53 -3.28
C GLY A 365 -4.01 -5.20 -3.66
N ALA A 366 -4.32 -3.90 -3.63
CA ALA A 366 -5.61 -3.40 -4.07
C ALA A 366 -5.45 -2.05 -4.77
N TYR A 367 -6.15 -1.89 -5.89
CA TYR A 367 -6.23 -0.64 -6.64
C TYR A 367 -7.48 -0.65 -7.55
N GLY A 368 -8.25 0.43 -7.51
CA GLY A 368 -9.51 0.51 -8.25
C GLY A 368 -10.47 -0.60 -7.80
N ASP A 369 -10.99 -1.35 -8.76
CA ASP A 369 -11.92 -2.46 -8.53
C ASP A 369 -11.21 -3.82 -8.37
N TRP A 370 -9.88 -3.80 -8.25
CA TRP A 370 -9.07 -5.00 -8.16
C TRP A 370 -8.47 -5.19 -6.78
N ALA A 371 -8.64 -6.38 -6.24
CA ALA A 371 -7.88 -6.89 -5.11
C ALA A 371 -7.20 -8.20 -5.57
N ILE A 372 -5.90 -8.31 -5.32
CA ILE A 372 -5.11 -9.47 -5.75
C ILE A 372 -4.33 -10.07 -4.59
N ALA A 373 -4.19 -11.37 -4.60
CA ALA A 373 -3.20 -12.10 -3.83
C ALA A 373 -2.49 -13.08 -4.76
N GLY A 374 -1.19 -13.21 -4.63
CA GLY A 374 -0.41 -14.10 -5.48
C GLY A 374 0.96 -14.38 -4.91
N MET A 375 1.49 -15.55 -5.24
CA MET A 375 2.84 -15.95 -4.90
C MET A 375 3.67 -16.15 -6.16
N ASP A 376 4.98 -15.95 -6.06
CA ASP A 376 5.92 -16.45 -7.05
C ASP A 376 6.28 -17.91 -6.75
N ARG A 377 6.65 -18.67 -7.78
CA ARG A 377 7.09 -20.07 -7.69
C ARG A 377 8.30 -20.29 -6.77
N ASN A 378 9.10 -19.24 -6.56
CA ASN A 378 10.26 -19.27 -5.69
C ASN A 378 9.92 -18.91 -4.24
N CYS A 379 8.64 -18.74 -3.92
CA CYS A 379 8.22 -18.43 -2.56
C CYS A 379 8.46 -19.65 -1.66
N LEU A 380 9.40 -19.52 -0.72
CA LEU A 380 9.82 -20.57 0.21
C LEU A 380 8.70 -21.05 1.15
N LEU A 381 7.56 -20.39 1.16
CA LEU A 381 6.36 -20.77 1.92
C LEU A 381 5.75 -22.11 1.46
N TYR A 382 6.14 -22.59 0.26
CA TYR A 382 5.74 -23.92 -0.20
C TYR A 382 6.65 -25.05 0.32
N THR A 383 7.83 -24.73 0.86
CA THR A 383 8.84 -25.77 1.12
C THR A 383 9.33 -25.84 2.56
N SER A 384 9.24 -24.77 3.34
CA SER A 384 9.55 -24.77 4.78
C SER A 384 9.09 -23.46 5.42
N ASP A 385 8.65 -23.54 6.65
CA ASP A 385 8.48 -22.35 7.49
C ASP A 385 9.90 -21.92 7.93
N ALA A 386 10.36 -20.76 7.47
CA ALA A 386 11.68 -20.22 7.85
C ALA A 386 11.85 -20.04 9.37
N ALA A 387 10.78 -20.19 10.15
CA ALA A 387 10.80 -20.21 11.61
C ALA A 387 11.27 -21.55 12.18
N ASP A 388 11.21 -22.65 11.42
CA ASP A 388 11.59 -23.99 11.89
C ASP A 388 13.09 -24.30 11.72
N GLU A 389 13.84 -23.50 10.95
CA GLU A 389 15.28 -23.71 10.74
C GLU A 389 16.17 -23.22 11.89
N SER A 390 15.61 -22.54 12.89
CA SER A 390 16.39 -22.05 14.05
C SER A 390 16.49 -23.02 15.22
N SER A 391 16.01 -24.26 15.08
CA SER A 391 16.02 -25.30 16.13
C SER A 391 16.81 -26.57 15.79
N SER A 392 17.77 -26.50 14.88
CA SER A 392 18.71 -27.60 14.65
C SER A 392 20.16 -27.21 14.96
#